data_637227382c1a134a8686b1815ef6dc8b
#
_entry.id   637227382c1a134a8686b1815ef6dc8b
#
_cell.length_a   1.000
_cell.length_b   1.000
_cell.length_c   1.000
_cell.angle_alpha   90.00
_cell.angle_beta   90.00
_cell.angle_gamma   90.00
#
_symmetry.space_group_name_H-M   'P 1'
#
loop_
_entity.id
_entity.type
_entity.pdbx_description
1 polymer ?
#
loop_
_entity_poly.entity_id
_entity_poly.type
_entity_poly.pdbx_seq_one_letter_code
_entity_poly.pdbx_strand_id
1 'polypeptide(L)'
;ALDYLNDWAANDKGWLRKYYTQGSDEPHFDLMPATEKAIAWLATLAERSFVGTESRLLTLFELLKQMSEGSETDPQARIAELQRRRDEIDAEIARVLSGDLPMLDDTGLKDRFQQFTALARELLTDFREVEHNFRGLDRRVRERIALWEGAKGALLEEIMGERDAIADSDQGRSFRAFWDFLMSSRRQEELTALLERVLALPPVLELRPDVRTRRVHYDWLEAGEHTQRTVAQLSQQLRRFLDDQAWLENRRIMDILHGI
;
A
#
# COMPACT_ATOMS: atom_id res chain seq x y z
N ALA A 1 -24.90 14.14 14.05
CA ALA A 1 -23.68 13.41 13.64
C ALA A 1 -23.42 13.60 12.15
N LEU A 2 -24.41 13.37 11.27
CA LEU A 2 -24.25 13.45 9.81
C LEU A 2 -23.81 14.84 9.32
N ASP A 3 -24.30 15.91 9.95
CA ASP A 3 -23.90 17.29 9.61
C ASP A 3 -22.41 17.54 9.85
N TYR A 4 -21.87 17.04 10.94
CA TYR A 4 -20.43 17.12 11.21
C TYR A 4 -19.60 16.34 10.19
N LEU A 5 -20.04 15.14 9.81
CA LEU A 5 -19.35 14.33 8.81
C LEU A 5 -19.36 15.00 7.44
N ASN A 6 -20.47 15.64 7.05
CA ASN A 6 -20.56 16.42 5.82
C ASN A 6 -19.64 17.66 5.87
N ASP A 7 -19.60 18.36 6.99
CA ASP A 7 -18.74 19.52 7.20
C ASP A 7 -17.25 19.12 7.13
N TRP A 8 -16.88 17.98 7.72
CA TRP A 8 -15.50 17.48 7.66
C TRP A 8 -15.11 16.93 6.28
N ALA A 9 -16.07 16.54 5.47
CA ALA A 9 -15.86 16.11 4.08
C ALA A 9 -15.93 17.27 3.08
N ALA A 10 -16.21 18.49 3.53
CA ALA A 10 -16.23 19.68 2.66
C ALA A 10 -14.84 19.98 2.10
N ASN A 11 -14.78 20.56 0.89
CA ASN A 11 -13.53 20.76 0.17
C ASN A 11 -12.52 21.68 0.87
N ASP A 12 -13.00 22.60 1.71
CA ASP A 12 -12.18 23.52 2.49
C ASP A 12 -11.48 22.84 3.68
N LYS A 13 -12.07 21.77 4.22
CA LYS A 13 -11.49 20.98 5.31
C LYS A 13 -10.78 19.74 4.81
N GLY A 14 -11.44 18.95 3.98
CA GLY A 14 -10.89 17.78 3.35
C GLY A 14 -10.37 16.72 4.34
N TRP A 15 -10.99 16.63 5.54
CA TRP A 15 -10.57 15.66 6.54
C TRP A 15 -11.15 14.27 6.29
N LEU A 16 -12.34 14.23 5.68
CA LEU A 16 -13.02 13.00 5.30
C LEU A 16 -13.28 12.99 3.79
N ARG A 17 -13.35 11.79 3.24
CA ARG A 17 -13.88 11.53 1.91
C ARG A 17 -15.30 10.99 2.05
N LYS A 18 -16.26 11.66 1.39
CA LYS A 18 -17.63 11.17 1.27
C LYS A 18 -17.79 10.41 -0.05
N TYR A 19 -18.41 9.23 0.01
CA TYR A 19 -18.71 8.44 -1.19
C TYR A 19 -20.00 7.65 -0.99
N TYR A 20 -20.52 7.11 -2.08
CA TYR A 20 -21.70 6.26 -2.08
C TYR A 20 -21.34 4.90 -2.66
N THR A 21 -21.83 3.84 -2.04
CA THR A 21 -21.66 2.47 -2.54
C THR A 21 -22.76 2.18 -3.58
N GLN A 22 -22.46 1.29 -4.52
CA GLN A 22 -23.37 0.94 -5.59
C GLN A 22 -24.65 0.29 -4.99
N GLY A 23 -25.82 0.91 -5.24
CA GLY A 23 -27.10 0.45 -4.72
C GLY A 23 -27.50 0.95 -3.33
N SER A 24 -26.76 1.91 -2.78
CA SER A 24 -27.11 2.58 -1.51
C SER A 24 -27.08 4.10 -1.67
N ASP A 25 -28.14 4.75 -1.19
CA ASP A 25 -28.21 6.22 -1.10
C ASP A 25 -27.61 6.76 0.22
N GLU A 26 -27.12 5.85 1.08
CA GLU A 26 -26.47 6.24 2.32
C GLU A 26 -25.03 6.67 2.08
N PRO A 27 -24.61 7.86 2.56
CA PRO A 27 -23.25 8.32 2.42
C PRO A 27 -22.31 7.57 3.36
N HIS A 28 -21.20 7.10 2.81
CA HIS A 28 -20.08 6.56 3.55
C HIS A 28 -18.97 7.60 3.67
N PHE A 29 -18.18 7.52 4.73
CA PHE A 29 -17.10 8.46 5.00
C PHE A 29 -15.82 7.70 5.38
N ASP A 30 -14.73 8.03 4.69
CA ASP A 30 -13.39 7.54 4.99
C ASP A 30 -12.49 8.68 5.45
N LEU A 31 -11.52 8.35 6.29
CA LEU A 31 -10.46 9.29 6.64
C LEU A 31 -9.57 9.59 5.43
N MET A 32 -9.23 10.86 5.24
CA MET A 32 -8.18 11.24 4.31
C MET A 32 -6.80 10.85 4.89
N PRO A 33 -5.80 10.50 4.05
CA PRO A 33 -4.48 10.08 4.52
C PRO A 33 -3.82 11.08 5.49
N ALA A 34 -3.94 12.37 5.22
CA ALA A 34 -3.42 13.41 6.11
C ALA A 34 -4.10 13.41 7.48
N THR A 35 -5.41 13.20 7.52
CA THR A 35 -6.20 13.12 8.76
C THR A 35 -5.82 11.88 9.56
N GLU A 36 -5.64 10.75 8.91
CA GLU A 36 -5.20 9.51 9.55
C GLU A 36 -3.80 9.67 10.17
N LYS A 37 -2.85 10.29 9.44
CA LYS A 37 -1.53 10.62 9.96
C LYS A 37 -1.59 11.58 11.15
N ALA A 38 -2.47 12.59 11.10
CA ALA A 38 -2.67 13.52 12.21
C ALA A 38 -3.25 12.82 13.45
N ILE A 39 -4.25 11.94 13.28
CA ILE A 39 -4.81 11.16 14.39
C ILE A 39 -3.76 10.21 14.97
N ALA A 40 -2.98 9.53 14.12
CA ALA A 40 -1.89 8.67 14.57
C ALA A 40 -0.84 9.46 15.34
N TRP A 41 -0.48 10.66 14.88
CA TRP A 41 0.43 11.54 15.59
C TRP A 41 -0.14 11.98 16.95
N LEU A 42 -1.40 12.41 17.02
CA LEU A 42 -2.07 12.74 18.28
C LEU A 42 -2.08 11.54 19.25
N ALA A 43 -2.32 10.34 18.74
CA ALA A 43 -2.28 9.12 19.53
C ALA A 43 -0.87 8.86 20.11
N THR A 44 0.21 9.30 19.44
CA THR A 44 1.58 9.18 19.98
C THR A 44 1.84 10.14 21.15
N LEU A 45 1.04 11.18 21.30
CA LEU A 45 1.12 12.12 22.44
C LEU A 45 0.38 11.58 23.68
N ALA A 46 -0.54 10.63 23.51
CA ALA A 46 -1.15 9.90 24.60
C ALA A 46 -0.09 8.99 25.27
N GLU A 47 -0.38 8.54 26.50
CA GLU A 47 0.55 7.74 27.31
C GLU A 47 1.14 6.57 26.50
N ARG A 48 2.46 6.56 26.39
CA ARG A 48 3.23 5.45 25.81
C ARG A 48 3.24 4.32 26.82
N SER A 49 2.41 3.33 26.65
CA SER A 49 2.33 2.19 27.55
C SER A 49 3.59 1.31 27.51
N PHE A 50 4.25 1.21 26.36
CA PHE A 50 5.48 0.44 26.18
C PHE A 50 6.15 0.85 24.87
N VAL A 51 7.46 0.98 24.86
CA VAL A 51 8.23 1.29 23.63
C VAL A 51 9.12 0.09 23.35
N GLY A 52 8.70 -0.74 22.40
CA GLY A 52 9.51 -1.81 21.86
C GLY A 52 10.72 -1.24 21.11
N THR A 53 11.88 -1.30 21.73
CA THR A 53 13.13 -0.80 21.12
C THR A 53 13.90 -1.92 20.43
N GLU A 54 13.82 -3.15 20.94
CA GLU A 54 14.54 -4.30 20.39
C GLU A 54 14.02 -4.69 19.01
N SER A 55 12.72 -4.89 18.85
CA SER A 55 12.13 -5.31 17.59
C SER A 55 12.35 -4.29 16.47
N ARG A 56 12.32 -2.99 16.80
CA ARG A 56 12.65 -1.90 15.85
C ARG A 56 14.10 -1.97 15.40
N LEU A 57 15.02 -2.19 16.34
CA LEU A 57 16.43 -2.32 16.04
C LEU A 57 16.68 -3.54 15.14
N LEU A 58 16.07 -4.69 15.45
CA LEU A 58 16.16 -5.89 14.62
C LEU A 58 15.64 -5.65 13.20
N THR A 59 14.53 -4.93 13.05
CA THR A 59 14.00 -4.55 11.73
C THR A 59 14.99 -3.67 10.96
N LEU A 60 15.60 -2.68 11.61
CA LEU A 60 16.62 -1.83 11.00
C LEU A 60 17.85 -2.64 10.56
N PHE A 61 18.33 -3.56 11.38
CA PHE A 61 19.45 -4.44 11.02
C PHE A 61 19.11 -5.34 9.84
N GLU A 62 17.91 -5.91 9.81
CA GLU A 62 17.47 -6.75 8.69
C GLU A 62 17.39 -5.96 7.37
N LEU A 63 16.88 -4.73 7.39
CA LEU A 63 16.84 -3.86 6.22
C LEU A 63 18.26 -3.50 5.74
N LEU A 64 19.18 -3.15 6.65
CA LEU A 64 20.57 -2.87 6.31
C LEU A 64 21.26 -4.09 5.69
N LYS A 65 21.00 -5.28 6.25
CA LYS A 65 21.53 -6.54 5.73
C LYS A 65 21.02 -6.82 4.31
N GLN A 66 19.71 -6.69 4.09
CA GLN A 66 19.09 -6.86 2.77
C GLN A 66 19.66 -5.88 1.73
N MET A 67 19.88 -4.62 2.10
CA MET A 67 20.50 -3.63 1.22
C MET A 67 21.94 -4.00 0.90
N SER A 68 22.74 -4.37 1.90
CA SER A 68 24.13 -4.79 1.69
C SER A 68 24.23 -6.03 0.80
N GLU A 69 23.45 -7.07 1.14
CA GLU A 69 23.42 -8.31 0.36
C GLU A 69 22.86 -8.11 -1.06
N GLY A 70 21.83 -7.27 -1.22
CA GLY A 70 21.21 -6.99 -2.51
C GLY A 70 22.03 -6.11 -3.43
N SER A 71 22.99 -5.35 -2.88
CA SER A 71 23.92 -4.51 -3.64
C SER A 71 25.26 -5.18 -3.93
N GLU A 72 25.52 -6.38 -3.37
CA GLU A 72 26.77 -7.11 -3.60
C GLU A 72 26.85 -7.64 -5.03
N THR A 73 27.86 -7.23 -5.74
CA THR A 73 28.11 -7.60 -7.15
C THR A 73 29.16 -8.69 -7.31
N ASP A 74 29.95 -8.98 -6.25
CA ASP A 74 30.94 -10.05 -6.30
C ASP A 74 30.28 -11.42 -5.97
N PRO A 75 30.24 -12.36 -6.95
CA PRO A 75 29.67 -13.69 -6.71
C PRO A 75 30.37 -14.46 -5.58
N GLN A 76 31.67 -14.27 -5.40
CA GLN A 76 32.43 -14.99 -4.36
C GLN A 76 32.07 -14.48 -2.96
N ALA A 77 31.98 -13.17 -2.79
CA ALA A 77 31.50 -12.56 -1.53
C ALA A 77 30.06 -13.02 -1.23
N ARG A 78 29.19 -13.09 -2.24
CA ARG A 78 27.82 -13.58 -2.07
C ARG A 78 27.76 -15.04 -1.65
N ILE A 79 28.57 -15.91 -2.26
CA ILE A 79 28.66 -17.33 -1.91
C ILE A 79 29.17 -17.50 -0.47
N ALA A 80 30.21 -16.75 -0.09
CA ALA A 80 30.77 -16.81 1.26
C ALA A 80 29.71 -16.42 2.33
N GLU A 81 28.91 -15.38 2.08
CA GLU A 81 27.85 -14.97 2.99
C GLU A 81 26.75 -16.04 3.09
N LEU A 82 26.33 -16.65 1.99
CA LEU A 82 25.35 -17.74 1.99
C LEU A 82 25.87 -18.98 2.73
N GLN A 83 27.16 -19.30 2.61
CA GLN A 83 27.80 -20.39 3.36
C GLN A 83 27.80 -20.09 4.84
N ARG A 84 28.17 -18.87 5.26
CA ARG A 84 28.12 -18.45 6.66
C ARG A 84 26.71 -18.59 7.23
N ARG A 85 25.69 -18.15 6.52
CA ARG A 85 24.28 -18.25 6.94
C ARG A 85 23.84 -19.72 7.07
N ARG A 86 24.25 -20.57 6.14
CA ARG A 86 24.00 -22.00 6.25
C ARG A 86 24.63 -22.59 7.53
N ASP A 87 25.90 -22.26 7.80
CA ASP A 87 26.61 -22.78 8.97
C ASP A 87 25.98 -22.29 10.29
N GLU A 88 25.45 -21.04 10.32
CA GLU A 88 24.66 -20.51 11.46
C GLU A 88 23.38 -21.32 11.69
N ILE A 89 22.63 -21.64 10.59
CA ILE A 89 21.42 -22.46 10.65
C ILE A 89 21.74 -23.90 11.12
N ASP A 90 22.80 -24.49 10.60
CA ASP A 90 23.22 -25.82 11.01
C ASP A 90 23.60 -25.88 12.52
N ALA A 91 24.25 -24.82 13.02
CA ALA A 91 24.53 -24.68 14.45
C ALA A 91 23.26 -24.51 15.30
N GLU A 92 22.25 -23.78 14.79
CA GLU A 92 20.96 -23.65 15.45
C GLU A 92 20.20 -24.97 15.50
N ILE A 93 20.18 -25.72 14.39
CA ILE A 93 19.60 -27.07 14.36
C ILE A 93 20.27 -27.99 15.41
N ALA A 94 21.60 -27.97 15.50
CA ALA A 94 22.32 -28.76 16.47
C ALA A 94 21.95 -28.40 17.91
N ARG A 95 21.76 -27.11 18.23
CA ARG A 95 21.28 -26.68 19.56
C ARG A 95 19.88 -27.21 19.85
N VAL A 96 18.95 -27.08 18.90
CA VAL A 96 17.58 -27.60 19.06
C VAL A 96 17.59 -29.12 19.28
N LEU A 97 18.39 -29.86 18.53
CA LEU A 97 18.53 -31.31 18.70
C LEU A 97 19.14 -31.71 20.05
N SER A 98 19.97 -30.86 20.66
CA SER A 98 20.50 -31.06 22.00
C SER A 98 19.51 -30.71 23.14
N GLY A 99 18.29 -30.23 22.77
CA GLY A 99 17.26 -29.83 23.72
C GLY A 99 17.31 -28.35 24.13
N ASP A 100 18.24 -27.58 23.58
CA ASP A 100 18.30 -26.13 23.79
C ASP A 100 17.37 -25.42 22.77
N LEU A 101 16.16 -25.08 23.23
CA LEU A 101 15.16 -24.38 22.46
C LEU A 101 15.17 -22.88 22.81
N PRO A 102 15.78 -22.04 21.99
CA PRO A 102 15.74 -20.59 22.24
C PRO A 102 14.31 -20.08 22.07
N MET A 103 13.65 -19.82 23.20
CA MET A 103 12.29 -19.26 23.22
C MET A 103 12.33 -17.75 23.42
N LEU A 104 11.45 -17.02 22.72
CA LEU A 104 11.19 -15.64 23.07
C LEU A 104 10.44 -15.57 24.39
N ASP A 105 10.86 -14.67 25.26
CA ASP A 105 10.12 -14.38 26.49
C ASP A 105 8.84 -13.57 26.20
N ASP A 106 7.98 -13.46 27.19
CA ASP A 106 6.70 -12.76 27.07
C ASP A 106 6.86 -11.29 26.65
N THR A 107 7.92 -10.65 27.16
CA THR A 107 8.23 -9.25 26.83
C THR A 107 8.63 -9.10 25.37
N GLY A 108 9.50 -9.99 24.89
CA GLY A 108 9.94 -10.01 23.50
C GLY A 108 8.81 -10.34 22.52
N LEU A 109 7.87 -11.23 22.93
CA LEU A 109 6.67 -11.51 22.12
C LEU A 109 5.74 -10.28 22.04
N LYS A 110 5.49 -9.62 23.17
CA LYS A 110 4.66 -8.40 23.23
C LYS A 110 5.28 -7.26 22.40
N ASP A 111 6.60 -7.07 22.50
CA ASP A 111 7.33 -6.07 21.74
C ASP A 111 7.17 -6.30 20.22
N ARG A 112 7.44 -7.49 19.73
CA ARG A 112 7.32 -7.84 18.31
C ARG A 112 5.89 -7.71 17.80
N PHE A 113 4.92 -8.08 18.61
CA PHE A 113 3.50 -7.94 18.23
C PHE A 113 3.08 -6.46 18.12
N GLN A 114 3.54 -5.61 19.04
CA GLN A 114 3.25 -4.17 18.96
C GLN A 114 3.91 -3.53 17.74
N GLN A 115 5.16 -3.92 17.46
CA GLN A 115 5.87 -3.45 16.25
C GLN A 115 5.15 -3.91 14.98
N PHE A 116 4.73 -5.17 14.90
CA PHE A 116 3.92 -5.69 13.81
C PHE A 116 2.64 -4.85 13.61
N THR A 117 1.90 -4.61 14.69
CA THR A 117 0.64 -3.85 14.63
C THR A 117 0.87 -2.41 14.15
N ALA A 118 1.95 -1.77 14.58
CA ALA A 118 2.32 -0.42 14.14
C ALA A 118 2.63 -0.38 12.64
N LEU A 119 3.52 -1.27 12.17
CA LEU A 119 3.89 -1.37 10.76
C LEU A 119 2.70 -1.76 9.87
N ALA A 120 1.83 -2.64 10.35
CA ALA A 120 0.65 -3.07 9.62
C ALA A 120 -0.35 -1.92 9.38
N ARG A 121 -0.50 -1.02 10.34
CA ARG A 121 -1.34 0.18 10.21
C ARG A 121 -0.69 1.22 9.30
N GLU A 122 0.62 1.42 9.43
CA GLU A 122 1.39 2.34 8.58
C GLU A 122 1.27 1.92 7.12
N LEU A 123 1.45 0.65 6.82
CA LEU A 123 1.30 0.09 5.48
C LEU A 123 -0.10 0.35 4.89
N LEU A 124 -1.16 0.22 5.68
CA LEU A 124 -2.52 0.53 5.24
C LEU A 124 -2.69 2.02 4.89
N THR A 125 -2.06 2.90 5.66
CA THR A 125 -2.05 4.34 5.39
C THR A 125 -1.33 4.66 4.08
N ASP A 126 -0.20 4.00 3.82
CA ASP A 126 0.55 4.16 2.57
C ASP A 126 -0.27 3.77 1.34
N PHE A 127 -1.06 2.70 1.41
CA PHE A 127 -1.96 2.33 0.32
C PHE A 127 -3.04 3.37 0.04
N ARG A 128 -3.62 3.94 1.08
CA ARG A 128 -4.58 5.02 0.93
C ARG A 128 -3.96 6.26 0.32
N GLU A 129 -2.69 6.53 0.60
CA GLU A 129 -1.94 7.62 -0.02
C GLU A 129 -1.71 7.36 -1.52
N VAL A 130 -1.32 6.15 -1.91
CA VAL A 130 -1.20 5.75 -3.31
C VAL A 130 -2.54 5.91 -4.04
N GLU A 131 -3.63 5.41 -3.46
CA GLU A 131 -4.99 5.58 -4.01
C GLU A 131 -5.36 7.06 -4.17
N HIS A 132 -5.08 7.87 -3.15
CA HIS A 132 -5.34 9.31 -3.18
C HIS A 132 -4.57 10.00 -4.31
N ASN A 133 -3.31 9.67 -4.53
CA ASN A 133 -2.48 10.22 -5.59
C ASN A 133 -3.05 9.88 -6.97
N PHE A 134 -3.48 8.63 -7.20
CA PHE A 134 -4.13 8.23 -8.45
C PHE A 134 -5.48 8.92 -8.66
N ARG A 135 -6.27 9.12 -7.62
CA ARG A 135 -7.53 9.88 -7.71
C ARG A 135 -7.28 11.36 -8.02
N GLY A 136 -6.23 11.93 -7.44
CA GLY A 136 -5.80 13.29 -7.77
C GLY A 136 -5.42 13.41 -9.24
N LEU A 137 -4.68 12.45 -9.77
CA LEU A 137 -4.34 12.37 -11.19
C LEU A 137 -5.61 12.24 -12.06
N ASP A 138 -6.52 11.33 -11.74
CA ASP A 138 -7.79 11.15 -12.48
C ASP A 138 -8.59 12.46 -12.57
N ARG A 139 -8.68 13.21 -11.46
CA ARG A 139 -9.35 14.51 -11.44
C ARG A 139 -8.68 15.51 -12.37
N ARG A 140 -7.35 15.68 -12.26
CA ARG A 140 -6.60 16.60 -13.14
C ARG A 140 -6.73 16.23 -14.61
N VAL A 141 -6.68 14.95 -14.93
CA VAL A 141 -6.87 14.45 -16.29
C VAL A 141 -8.25 14.83 -16.84
N ARG A 142 -9.32 14.62 -16.06
CA ARG A 142 -10.69 15.00 -16.47
C ARG A 142 -10.83 16.49 -16.69
N GLU A 143 -10.32 17.32 -15.78
CA GLU A 143 -10.34 18.77 -15.88
C GLU A 143 -9.59 19.24 -17.13
N ARG A 144 -8.42 18.67 -17.40
CA ARG A 144 -7.64 18.98 -18.60
C ARG A 144 -8.33 18.56 -19.89
N ILE A 145 -8.87 17.36 -19.95
CA ILE A 145 -9.64 16.89 -21.11
C ILE A 145 -10.80 17.85 -21.40
N ALA A 146 -11.52 18.31 -20.37
CA ALA A 146 -12.67 19.20 -20.52
C ALA A 146 -12.30 20.62 -21.00
N LEU A 147 -11.11 21.11 -20.68
CA LEU A 147 -10.66 22.48 -20.97
C LEU A 147 -9.67 22.56 -22.14
N TRP A 148 -9.33 21.42 -22.78
CA TRP A 148 -8.29 21.39 -23.79
C TRP A 148 -8.75 21.88 -25.14
N GLU A 149 -8.14 22.98 -25.64
CA GLU A 149 -8.36 23.54 -26.93
C GLU A 149 -7.23 23.33 -27.96
N GLY A 150 -6.11 22.69 -27.50
CA GLY A 150 -4.90 22.48 -28.30
C GLY A 150 -4.88 21.19 -29.09
N ALA A 151 -3.71 20.88 -29.68
CA ALA A 151 -3.46 19.61 -30.33
C ALA A 151 -3.52 18.45 -29.32
N LYS A 152 -4.35 17.47 -29.63
CA LYS A 152 -4.72 16.40 -28.67
C LYS A 152 -3.63 15.39 -28.42
N GLY A 153 -2.71 15.22 -29.40
CA GLY A 153 -1.51 14.42 -29.21
C GLY A 153 -0.61 14.94 -28.09
N ALA A 154 -0.46 16.27 -27.98
CA ALA A 154 0.32 16.90 -26.92
C ALA A 154 -0.33 16.71 -25.53
N LEU A 155 -1.66 16.79 -25.44
CA LEU A 155 -2.36 16.47 -24.18
C LEU A 155 -2.11 15.03 -23.74
N LEU A 156 -2.11 14.11 -24.69
CA LEU A 156 -1.88 12.69 -24.43
C LEU A 156 -0.48 12.40 -23.93
N GLU A 157 0.54 12.96 -24.61
CA GLU A 157 1.93 12.80 -24.16
C GLU A 157 2.11 13.34 -22.75
N GLU A 158 1.49 14.47 -22.41
CA GLU A 158 1.56 15.05 -21.09
C GLU A 158 0.84 14.18 -20.04
N ILE A 159 -0.39 13.73 -20.31
CA ILE A 159 -1.15 12.86 -19.39
C ILE A 159 -0.49 11.48 -19.22
N MET A 160 0.00 10.88 -20.31
CA MET A 160 0.69 9.61 -20.25
C MET A 160 2.00 9.76 -19.48
N GLY A 161 2.73 10.86 -19.69
CA GLY A 161 3.94 11.18 -18.93
C GLY A 161 3.65 11.32 -17.42
N GLU A 162 2.58 12.00 -17.02
CA GLU A 162 2.18 12.09 -15.60
C GLU A 162 1.78 10.72 -15.02
N ARG A 163 1.02 9.92 -15.76
CA ARG A 163 0.62 8.57 -15.33
C ARG A 163 1.83 7.66 -15.19
N ASP A 164 2.69 7.64 -16.18
CA ASP A 164 3.88 6.80 -16.18
C ASP A 164 4.85 7.27 -15.09
N ALA A 165 4.97 8.58 -14.87
CA ALA A 165 5.74 9.13 -13.76
C ALA A 165 5.24 8.66 -12.38
N ILE A 166 3.92 8.51 -12.19
CA ILE A 166 3.37 7.96 -10.94
C ILE A 166 3.54 6.44 -10.88
N ALA A 167 3.21 5.74 -11.98
CA ALA A 167 3.30 4.28 -12.03
C ALA A 167 4.75 3.77 -11.95
N ASP A 168 5.69 4.50 -12.54
CA ASP A 168 7.11 4.18 -12.53
C ASP A 168 7.89 4.88 -11.41
N SER A 169 7.22 5.70 -10.60
CA SER A 169 7.79 6.22 -9.36
C SER A 169 8.20 5.08 -8.43
N ASP A 170 9.10 5.36 -7.51
CA ASP A 170 9.50 4.40 -6.48
C ASP A 170 8.28 3.92 -5.67
N GLN A 171 7.33 4.81 -5.40
CA GLN A 171 6.06 4.48 -4.74
C GLN A 171 5.21 3.52 -5.58
N GLY A 172 5.04 3.77 -6.88
CA GLY A 172 4.25 2.92 -7.77
C GLY A 172 4.89 1.54 -7.96
N ARG A 173 6.22 1.47 -8.09
CA ARG A 173 6.97 0.20 -8.17
C ARG A 173 6.88 -0.59 -6.88
N SER A 174 7.03 0.08 -5.73
CA SER A 174 6.89 -0.54 -4.41
C SER A 174 5.48 -1.09 -4.19
N PHE A 175 4.45 -0.31 -4.57
CA PHE A 175 3.06 -0.76 -4.52
C PHE A 175 2.82 -2.00 -5.41
N ARG A 176 3.34 -2.04 -6.64
CA ARG A 176 3.21 -3.22 -7.52
C ARG A 176 3.87 -4.45 -6.91
N ALA A 177 5.10 -4.33 -6.42
CA ALA A 177 5.81 -5.44 -5.78
C ALA A 177 5.04 -5.99 -4.57
N PHE A 178 4.47 -5.11 -3.76
CA PHE A 178 3.61 -5.50 -2.65
C PHE A 178 2.32 -6.19 -3.13
N TRP A 179 1.66 -5.63 -4.14
CA TRP A 179 0.43 -6.20 -4.69
C TRP A 179 0.65 -7.60 -5.24
N ASP A 180 1.71 -7.80 -6.01
CA ASP A 180 2.09 -9.11 -6.54
C ASP A 180 2.36 -10.13 -5.41
N PHE A 181 3.02 -9.65 -4.33
CA PHE A 181 3.25 -10.47 -3.13
C PHE A 181 1.93 -10.86 -2.46
N LEU A 182 1.02 -9.90 -2.27
CA LEU A 182 -0.26 -10.11 -1.58
C LEU A 182 -1.22 -10.97 -2.39
N MET A 183 -1.19 -10.91 -3.72
CA MET A 183 -2.03 -11.73 -4.61
C MET A 183 -1.57 -13.18 -4.73
N SER A 184 -0.41 -13.53 -4.21
CA SER A 184 0.05 -14.91 -4.15
C SER A 184 -0.75 -15.72 -3.13
N SER A 185 -1.55 -16.70 -3.56
CA SER A 185 -2.35 -17.57 -2.69
C SER A 185 -1.50 -18.22 -1.59
N ARG A 186 -0.30 -18.70 -1.96
CA ARG A 186 0.65 -19.27 -1.01
C ARG A 186 1.04 -18.29 0.09
N ARG A 187 1.27 -17.01 -0.26
CA ARG A 187 1.65 -15.98 0.72
C ARG A 187 0.48 -15.58 1.60
N GLN A 188 -0.72 -15.56 1.07
CA GLN A 188 -1.94 -15.32 1.84
C GLN A 188 -2.19 -16.42 2.86
N GLU A 189 -2.05 -17.68 2.46
CA GLU A 189 -2.17 -18.84 3.36
C GLU A 189 -1.10 -18.80 4.46
N GLU A 190 0.16 -18.52 4.10
CA GLU A 190 1.27 -18.38 5.04
C GLU A 190 1.01 -17.26 6.06
N LEU A 191 0.58 -16.07 5.59
CA LEU A 191 0.28 -14.92 6.44
C LEU A 191 -0.89 -15.23 7.39
N THR A 192 -1.95 -15.83 6.90
CA THR A 192 -3.10 -16.23 7.70
C THR A 192 -2.69 -17.21 8.81
N ALA A 193 -1.95 -18.25 8.45
CA ALA A 193 -1.47 -19.25 9.42
C ALA A 193 -0.52 -18.66 10.47
N LEU A 194 0.33 -17.70 10.07
CA LEU A 194 1.21 -16.98 11.01
C LEU A 194 0.39 -16.10 11.97
N LEU A 195 -0.57 -15.33 11.45
CA LEU A 195 -1.44 -14.48 12.27
C LEU A 195 -2.25 -15.29 13.27
N GLU A 196 -2.85 -16.40 12.86
CA GLU A 196 -3.62 -17.28 13.75
C GLU A 196 -2.75 -17.83 14.89
N ARG A 197 -1.54 -18.31 14.56
CA ARG A 197 -0.60 -18.81 15.57
C ARG A 197 -0.16 -17.74 16.55
N VAL A 198 0.19 -16.56 16.06
CA VAL A 198 0.66 -15.44 16.91
C VAL A 198 -0.47 -14.92 17.79
N LEU A 199 -1.68 -14.78 17.25
CA LEU A 199 -2.85 -14.31 18.00
C LEU A 199 -3.35 -15.31 19.06
N ALA A 200 -2.95 -16.58 18.98
CA ALA A 200 -3.24 -17.59 19.99
C ALA A 200 -2.24 -17.60 21.15
N LEU A 201 -1.12 -16.89 21.06
CA LEU A 201 -0.10 -16.84 22.11
C LEU A 201 -0.62 -16.11 23.36
N PRO A 202 -0.48 -16.69 24.58
CA PRO A 202 -0.96 -16.06 25.80
C PRO A 202 -0.49 -14.62 26.02
N PRO A 203 0.80 -14.27 25.82
CA PRO A 203 1.28 -12.91 25.99
C PRO A 203 0.63 -11.91 25.01
N VAL A 204 0.28 -12.37 23.79
CA VAL A 204 -0.40 -11.56 22.79
C VAL A 204 -1.87 -11.36 23.15
N LEU A 205 -2.54 -12.38 23.67
CA LEU A 205 -3.93 -12.28 24.15
C LEU A 205 -4.07 -11.28 25.29
N GLU A 206 -3.07 -11.18 26.19
CA GLU A 206 -3.06 -10.19 27.26
C GLU A 206 -3.06 -8.75 26.74
N LEU A 207 -2.50 -8.47 25.58
CA LEU A 207 -2.53 -7.16 24.91
C LEU A 207 -3.91 -6.79 24.37
N ARG A 208 -4.86 -7.73 24.37
CA ARG A 208 -6.23 -7.54 23.84
C ARG A 208 -6.22 -6.97 22.42
N PRO A 209 -5.63 -7.69 21.44
CA PRO A 209 -5.49 -7.18 20.08
C PRO A 209 -6.84 -6.76 19.50
N ASP A 210 -6.85 -5.59 18.86
CA ASP A 210 -8.01 -5.06 18.15
C ASP A 210 -8.52 -6.06 17.10
N VAL A 211 -9.82 -6.10 16.88
CA VAL A 211 -10.47 -6.89 15.83
C VAL A 211 -9.87 -6.59 14.45
N ARG A 212 -9.49 -5.34 14.19
CA ARG A 212 -8.82 -4.93 12.95
C ARG A 212 -7.45 -5.57 12.77
N THR A 213 -6.67 -5.72 13.83
CA THR A 213 -5.37 -6.42 13.77
C THR A 213 -5.52 -7.87 13.32
N ARG A 214 -6.62 -8.52 13.70
CA ARG A 214 -6.93 -9.91 13.28
C ARG A 214 -7.26 -10.02 11.78
N ARG A 215 -7.70 -8.94 11.17
CA ARG A 215 -8.16 -8.89 9.78
C ARG A 215 -7.31 -7.98 8.90
N VAL A 216 -6.18 -7.55 9.38
CA VAL A 216 -5.34 -6.54 8.70
C VAL A 216 -4.97 -6.93 7.26
N HIS A 217 -4.79 -8.21 6.99
CA HIS A 217 -4.50 -8.71 5.64
C HIS A 217 -5.70 -8.55 4.69
N TYR A 218 -6.94 -8.63 5.18
CA TYR A 218 -8.14 -8.33 4.38
C TYR A 218 -8.26 -6.83 4.14
N ASP A 219 -7.94 -6.00 5.13
CA ASP A 219 -7.94 -4.54 4.98
C ASP A 219 -6.91 -4.11 3.92
N TRP A 220 -5.75 -4.78 3.86
CA TRP A 220 -4.74 -4.55 2.81
C TRP A 220 -5.24 -4.97 1.43
N LEU A 221 -5.88 -6.13 1.32
CA LEU A 221 -6.46 -6.61 0.07
C LEU A 221 -7.51 -5.62 -0.45
N GLU A 222 -8.42 -5.19 0.41
CA GLU A 222 -9.47 -4.23 0.07
C GLU A 222 -8.87 -2.89 -0.40
N ALA A 223 -7.90 -2.34 0.34
CA ALA A 223 -7.22 -1.10 -0.03
C ALA A 223 -6.48 -1.23 -1.37
N GLY A 224 -5.80 -2.36 -1.60
CA GLY A 224 -5.11 -2.65 -2.85
C GLY A 224 -6.07 -2.79 -4.02
N GLU A 225 -7.21 -3.48 -3.86
CA GLU A 225 -8.25 -3.58 -4.89
C GLU A 225 -8.85 -2.22 -5.25
N HIS A 226 -9.08 -1.35 -4.26
CA HIS A 226 -9.56 0.01 -4.50
C HIS A 226 -8.55 0.80 -5.36
N THR A 227 -7.27 0.70 -5.06
CA THR A 227 -6.21 1.33 -5.84
C THR A 227 -6.19 0.79 -7.28
N GLN A 228 -6.24 -0.52 -7.46
CA GLN A 228 -6.27 -1.16 -8.78
C GLN A 228 -7.49 -0.74 -9.61
N ARG A 229 -8.66 -0.67 -9.00
CA ARG A 229 -9.88 -0.19 -9.67
C ARG A 229 -9.74 1.26 -10.13
N THR A 230 -9.17 2.13 -9.30
CA THR A 230 -8.91 3.54 -9.65
C THR A 230 -7.97 3.65 -10.85
N VAL A 231 -6.88 2.88 -10.86
CA VAL A 231 -5.93 2.83 -11.99
C VAL A 231 -6.59 2.30 -13.27
N ALA A 232 -7.41 1.24 -13.15
CA ALA A 232 -8.14 0.66 -14.29
C ALA A 232 -9.15 1.66 -14.88
N GLN A 233 -9.90 2.37 -14.03
CA GLN A 233 -10.84 3.40 -14.45
C GLN A 233 -10.15 4.55 -15.19
N LEU A 234 -9.04 5.05 -14.67
CA LEU A 234 -8.24 6.08 -15.32
C LEU A 234 -7.74 5.59 -16.69
N SER A 235 -7.20 4.40 -16.77
CA SER A 235 -6.73 3.81 -18.03
C SER A 235 -7.86 3.64 -19.05
N GLN A 236 -9.06 3.24 -18.61
CA GLN A 236 -10.23 3.11 -19.50
C GLN A 236 -10.72 4.46 -20.01
N GLN A 237 -10.73 5.49 -19.16
CA GLN A 237 -11.12 6.84 -19.57
C GLN A 237 -10.16 7.41 -20.62
N LEU A 238 -8.86 7.22 -20.41
CA LEU A 238 -7.84 7.63 -21.39
C LEU A 238 -8.03 6.91 -22.73
N ARG A 239 -8.31 5.60 -22.72
CA ARG A 239 -8.60 4.85 -23.96
C ARG A 239 -9.83 5.40 -24.68
N ARG A 240 -10.95 5.61 -23.96
CA ARG A 240 -12.16 6.17 -24.57
C ARG A 240 -11.90 7.53 -25.20
N PHE A 241 -11.17 8.40 -24.51
CA PHE A 241 -10.78 9.69 -25.05
C PHE A 241 -9.97 9.57 -26.34
N LEU A 242 -9.07 8.58 -26.41
CA LEU A 242 -8.30 8.25 -27.61
C LEU A 242 -9.17 7.77 -28.76
N ASP A 243 -10.05 6.81 -28.49
CA ASP A 243 -10.92 6.19 -29.48
C ASP A 243 -11.89 7.24 -30.07
N ASP A 244 -12.50 8.08 -29.24
CA ASP A 244 -13.36 9.19 -29.67
C ASP A 244 -12.61 10.19 -30.56
N GLN A 245 -11.32 10.37 -30.29
CA GLN A 245 -10.47 11.27 -31.09
C GLN A 245 -10.12 10.67 -32.47
N ALA A 246 -9.70 9.41 -32.50
CA ALA A 246 -9.41 8.72 -33.76
C ALA A 246 -10.63 8.72 -34.69
N TRP A 247 -11.83 8.59 -34.12
CA TRP A 247 -13.08 8.67 -34.89
C TRP A 247 -13.35 10.07 -35.45
N LEU A 248 -13.13 11.14 -34.65
CA LEU A 248 -13.34 12.53 -35.09
C LEU A 248 -12.32 12.94 -36.16
N GLU A 249 -11.09 12.53 -36.06
CA GLU A 249 -10.06 12.81 -37.09
C GLU A 249 -10.34 12.06 -38.38
N ASN A 250 -10.71 10.78 -38.31
CA ASN A 250 -11.13 10.03 -39.49
C ASN A 250 -12.37 10.64 -40.18
N ARG A 251 -13.33 11.11 -39.42
CA ARG A 251 -14.50 11.78 -39.96
C ARG A 251 -14.14 13.09 -40.65
N ARG A 252 -13.28 13.92 -40.07
CA ARG A 252 -12.77 15.15 -40.71
C ARG A 252 -12.03 14.88 -42.02
N ILE A 253 -11.19 13.85 -42.05
CA ILE A 253 -10.48 13.43 -43.26
C ILE A 253 -11.47 12.97 -44.34
N MET A 254 -12.49 12.19 -43.95
CA MET A 254 -13.54 11.74 -44.86
C MET A 254 -14.40 12.92 -45.37
N ASP A 255 -14.74 13.88 -44.51
CA ASP A 255 -15.48 15.09 -44.92
C ASP A 255 -14.65 15.94 -45.88
N ILE A 256 -13.34 16.06 -45.72
CA ILE A 256 -12.43 16.74 -46.66
C ILE A 256 -12.35 15.97 -47.99
N LEU A 257 -12.27 14.65 -47.95
CA LEU A 257 -12.20 13.82 -49.16
C LEU A 257 -13.54 13.77 -49.95
N HIS A 258 -14.68 13.99 -49.32
CA HIS A 258 -16.00 14.04 -49.97
C HIS A 258 -16.41 15.46 -50.39
N GLY A 259 -15.68 16.47 -49.96
CA GLY A 259 -15.90 17.88 -50.34
C GLY A 259 -15.06 18.37 -51.52
N ILE A 260 -14.26 17.47 -52.14
CA ILE A 260 -13.55 17.64 -53.40
C ILE A 260 -14.30 16.87 -54.48
#